data_ff597214bf5d05394333ec4e360a5373
#
_entry.id   ff597214bf5d05394333ec4e360a5373
#
_cell.length_a   1.000
_cell.length_b   1.000
_cell.length_c   1.000
_cell.angle_alpha   90.00
_cell.angle_beta   90.00
_cell.angle_gamma   90.00
#
_symmetry.space_group_name_H-M   'P 1'
#
loop_
_entity.id
_entity.type
_entity.pdbx_description
1 polymer ?
#
loop_
_entity_poly.entity_id
_entity_poly.type
_entity_poly.pdbx_seq_one_letter_code
_entity_poly.pdbx_strand_id
1 'polypeptide(L)'
;MSCNCTASVIKIARGSTFTCTLTLPETYDLTDAQQVWVTFAQNDEELFTIDKENLTINSNVVTVRLSEEQTLSFESGVARMQLRAKTADEECIVQEPITEIKILEILKDGAIE
;
A
#
# COMPACT_ATOMS: atom_id res chain seq x y z
N MET A 1 7.37 -2.62 -12.13
CA MET A 1 6.89 -1.91 -10.93
C MET A 1 7.27 -2.69 -9.70
N SER A 2 7.81 -2.04 -8.70
CA SER A 2 8.29 -2.72 -7.51
C SER A 2 7.96 -1.91 -6.26
N CYS A 3 7.82 -2.61 -5.12
CA CYS A 3 7.74 -1.97 -3.82
C CYS A 3 9.16 -1.77 -3.30
N ASN A 4 9.50 -0.55 -2.96
CA ASN A 4 10.84 -0.21 -2.49
C ASN A 4 10.92 -0.18 -0.95
N CYS A 5 10.13 -1.00 -0.29
CA CYS A 5 10.26 -1.22 1.14
C CYS A 5 11.55 -1.98 1.39
N THR A 6 12.24 -1.67 2.48
CA THR A 6 13.63 -2.04 2.69
C THR A 6 13.92 -3.52 2.90
N ALA A 7 12.90 -4.35 3.07
CA ALA A 7 13.07 -5.78 3.31
C ALA A 7 12.63 -6.59 2.09
N SER A 8 13.27 -7.74 1.88
CA SER A 8 12.86 -8.69 0.83
C SER A 8 11.49 -9.29 1.13
N VAL A 9 11.08 -9.31 2.41
CA VAL A 9 9.75 -9.71 2.86
C VAL A 9 9.17 -8.55 3.65
N ILE A 10 8.03 -8.02 3.22
CA ILE A 10 7.36 -6.93 3.91
C ILE A 10 6.58 -7.52 5.08
N LYS A 11 6.74 -6.92 6.26
CA LYS A 11 6.05 -7.34 7.48
C LYS A 11 5.36 -6.15 8.12
N ILE A 12 4.14 -6.36 8.59
CA ILE A 12 3.39 -5.37 9.36
C ILE A 12 2.95 -6.02 10.66
N ALA A 13 3.28 -5.40 11.79
CA ALA A 13 2.69 -5.79 13.07
C ALA A 13 1.36 -5.08 13.23
N ARG A 14 0.30 -5.81 13.57
CA ARG A 14 -1.00 -5.22 13.83
C ARG A 14 -0.86 -4.17 14.94
N GLY A 15 -1.53 -3.03 14.77
CA GLY A 15 -1.47 -1.94 15.74
C GLY A 15 -0.26 -1.02 15.62
N SER A 16 0.63 -1.26 14.65
CA SER A 16 1.74 -0.36 14.38
C SER A 16 1.38 0.60 13.24
N THR A 17 2.11 1.71 13.13
CA THR A 17 2.05 2.52 11.92
C THR A 17 3.01 1.91 10.89
N PHE A 18 2.64 1.99 9.62
CA PHE A 18 3.43 1.39 8.55
C PHE A 18 3.60 2.38 7.41
N THR A 19 4.80 2.48 6.89
CA THR A 19 5.10 3.33 5.74
C THR A 19 5.85 2.50 4.70
N CYS A 20 5.39 2.56 3.47
CA CYS A 20 6.00 1.85 2.34
C CYS A 20 6.12 2.78 1.15
N THR A 21 7.22 2.66 0.43
CA THR A 21 7.44 3.43 -0.79
C THR A 21 7.40 2.49 -1.98
N LEU A 22 6.52 2.82 -2.93
CA LEU A 22 6.38 2.10 -4.19
C LEU A 22 7.08 2.92 -5.28
N THR A 23 8.02 2.30 -5.99
CA THR A 23 8.74 2.96 -7.07
C THR A 23 8.33 2.33 -8.40
N LEU A 24 7.77 3.15 -9.28
CA LEU A 24 7.38 2.74 -10.61
C LEU A 24 8.53 3.00 -11.60
N PRO A 25 8.48 2.41 -12.80
CA PRO A 25 9.44 2.78 -13.85
C PRO A 25 9.43 4.30 -14.10
N GLU A 26 10.61 4.85 -14.40
CA GLU A 26 10.78 6.29 -14.58
C GLU A 26 9.92 6.89 -15.69
N THR A 27 9.42 6.06 -16.60
CA THR A 27 8.52 6.49 -17.67
C THR A 27 7.15 6.93 -17.15
N TYR A 28 6.80 6.57 -15.91
CA TYR A 28 5.53 6.93 -15.32
C TYR A 28 5.70 8.07 -14.33
N ASP A 29 5.08 9.20 -14.61
CA ASP A 29 5.03 10.34 -13.70
C ASP A 29 3.60 10.45 -13.20
N LEU A 30 3.42 10.20 -11.90
CA LEU A 30 2.10 10.22 -11.28
C LEU A 30 1.76 11.55 -10.62
N THR A 31 2.62 12.57 -10.76
CA THR A 31 2.38 13.88 -10.16
C THR A 31 1.05 14.47 -10.62
N ASP A 32 0.73 14.34 -11.90
CA ASP A 32 -0.51 14.84 -12.49
C ASP A 32 -1.52 13.72 -12.77
N ALA A 33 -1.38 12.58 -12.13
CA ALA A 33 -2.29 11.46 -12.34
C ALA A 33 -3.72 11.84 -11.96
N GLN A 34 -4.69 11.35 -12.73
CA GLN A 34 -6.10 11.60 -12.45
C GLN A 34 -6.54 10.88 -11.18
N GLN A 35 -6.02 9.66 -10.96
CA GLN A 35 -6.31 8.87 -9.77
C GLN A 35 -5.17 7.90 -9.50
N VAL A 36 -4.91 7.65 -8.22
CA VAL A 36 -3.98 6.63 -7.78
C VAL A 36 -4.63 5.91 -6.60
N TRP A 37 -4.70 4.58 -6.68
CA TRP A 37 -5.26 3.74 -5.62
C TRP A 37 -4.22 2.73 -5.18
N VAL A 38 -4.07 2.60 -3.87
CA VAL A 38 -3.32 1.49 -3.27
C VAL A 38 -4.32 0.69 -2.45
N THR A 39 -4.62 -0.51 -2.89
CA THR A 39 -5.64 -1.37 -2.29
C THR A 39 -4.99 -2.47 -1.47
N PHE A 40 -5.52 -2.68 -0.27
CA PHE A 40 -5.08 -3.74 0.63
C PHE A 40 -6.21 -4.77 0.74
N ALA A 41 -5.86 -6.04 0.57
CA ALA A 41 -6.81 -7.13 0.61
C ALA A 41 -6.27 -8.28 1.46
N GLN A 42 -7.16 -9.07 2.01
CA GLN A 42 -6.82 -10.26 2.76
C GLN A 42 -7.98 -11.25 2.66
N ASN A 43 -7.66 -12.54 2.55
CA ASN A 43 -8.69 -13.59 2.45
C ASN A 43 -9.67 -13.36 1.29
N ASP A 44 -9.14 -12.89 0.14
CA ASP A 44 -9.90 -12.59 -1.08
C ASP A 44 -10.92 -11.46 -0.93
N GLU A 45 -10.78 -10.64 0.11
CA GLU A 45 -11.64 -9.48 0.32
C GLU A 45 -10.81 -8.20 0.33
N GLU A 46 -11.30 -7.18 -0.34
CA GLU A 46 -10.73 -5.84 -0.22
C GLU A 46 -11.05 -5.31 1.17
N LEU A 47 -10.01 -4.89 1.91
CA LEU A 47 -10.19 -4.32 3.24
C LEU A 47 -10.36 -2.81 3.17
N PHE A 48 -9.46 -2.13 2.46
CA PHE A 48 -9.54 -0.68 2.26
C PHE A 48 -8.65 -0.28 1.09
N THR A 49 -8.91 0.90 0.56
CA THR A 49 -8.14 1.51 -0.51
C THR A 49 -7.70 2.91 -0.06
N ILE A 50 -6.41 3.19 -0.23
CA ILE A 50 -5.86 4.53 0.00
C ILE A 50 -5.86 5.23 -1.35
N ASP A 51 -6.54 6.36 -1.44
CA ASP A 51 -6.64 7.12 -2.69
C ASP A 51 -5.54 8.20 -2.78
N LYS A 52 -5.49 8.86 -3.92
CA LYS A 52 -4.46 9.86 -4.22
C LYS A 52 -4.31 10.93 -3.14
N GLU A 53 -5.40 11.37 -2.55
CA GLU A 53 -5.38 12.45 -1.56
C GLU A 53 -4.63 12.07 -0.28
N ASN A 54 -4.57 10.78 0.01
CA ASN A 54 -3.93 10.24 1.21
C ASN A 54 -2.59 9.56 0.92
N LEU A 55 -2.06 9.78 -0.28
CA LEU A 55 -0.75 9.28 -0.70
C LEU A 55 0.19 10.45 -0.90
N THR A 56 1.49 10.22 -0.68
CA THR A 56 2.52 11.17 -1.04
C THR A 56 3.11 10.74 -2.37
N ILE A 57 2.97 11.58 -3.39
CA ILE A 57 3.42 11.27 -4.75
C ILE A 57 4.52 12.23 -5.17
N ASN A 58 5.63 11.67 -5.62
CA ASN A 58 6.76 12.43 -6.14
C ASN A 58 7.24 11.75 -7.42
N SER A 59 6.77 12.23 -8.57
CA SER A 59 7.06 11.68 -9.89
C SER A 59 6.64 10.20 -9.97
N ASN A 60 7.58 9.27 -10.05
CA ASN A 60 7.32 7.83 -10.14
C ASN A 60 7.35 7.13 -8.77
N VAL A 61 7.41 7.89 -7.70
CA VAL A 61 7.50 7.34 -6.35
C VAL A 61 6.22 7.65 -5.57
N VAL A 62 5.61 6.62 -5.02
CA VAL A 62 4.38 6.73 -4.23
C VAL A 62 4.66 6.22 -2.82
N THR A 63 4.43 7.06 -1.82
CA THR A 63 4.59 6.68 -0.42
C THR A 63 3.22 6.46 0.21
N VAL A 64 3.05 5.28 0.80
CA VAL A 64 1.82 4.85 1.47
C VAL A 64 2.09 4.81 2.96
N ARG A 65 1.19 5.41 3.76
CA ARG A 65 1.27 5.32 5.20
C ARG A 65 -0.04 4.79 5.75
N LEU A 66 0.04 3.75 6.58
CA LEU A 66 -1.10 3.19 7.28
C LEU A 66 -1.07 3.60 8.74
N SER A 67 -2.25 3.97 9.25
CA SER A 67 -2.43 4.29 10.66
C SER A 67 -2.50 3.02 11.50
N GLU A 68 -2.40 3.18 12.81
CA GLU A 68 -2.59 2.11 13.77
C GLU A 68 -3.93 1.39 13.57
N GLU A 69 -5.01 2.15 13.39
CA GLU A 69 -6.34 1.58 13.16
C GLU A 69 -6.41 0.76 11.87
N GLN A 70 -5.76 1.24 10.81
CA GLN A 70 -5.74 0.53 9.54
C GLN A 70 -5.00 -0.80 9.66
N THR A 71 -3.86 -0.83 10.35
CA THR A 71 -3.12 -2.08 10.51
C THR A 71 -3.84 -3.06 11.45
N LEU A 72 -4.65 -2.56 12.39
CA LEU A 72 -5.49 -3.40 13.24
C LEU A 72 -6.62 -4.09 12.46
N SER A 73 -6.99 -3.57 11.29
CA SER A 73 -8.04 -4.19 10.47
C SER A 73 -7.57 -5.49 9.81
N PHE A 74 -6.27 -5.74 9.75
CA PHE A 74 -5.75 -7.00 9.23
C PHE A 74 -5.87 -8.13 10.26
N GLU A 75 -5.98 -9.35 9.76
CA GLU A 75 -5.80 -10.55 10.57
C GLU A 75 -4.36 -11.03 10.40
N SER A 76 -3.84 -11.80 11.37
CA SER A 76 -2.51 -12.41 11.20
C SER A 76 -2.51 -13.34 9.99
N GLY A 77 -1.40 -13.39 9.28
CA GLY A 77 -1.28 -14.18 8.06
C GLY A 77 -0.72 -13.35 6.92
N VAL A 78 -1.22 -13.55 5.71
CA VAL A 78 -0.74 -12.86 4.52
C VAL A 78 -1.81 -11.93 3.98
N ALA A 79 -1.45 -10.66 3.77
CA ALA A 79 -2.27 -9.68 3.08
C ALA A 79 -1.63 -9.35 1.73
N ARG A 80 -2.36 -8.67 0.87
CA ARG A 80 -1.88 -8.26 -0.45
C ARG A 80 -2.11 -6.78 -0.64
N MET A 81 -1.18 -6.15 -1.35
CA MET A 81 -1.22 -4.73 -1.67
C MET A 81 -1.00 -4.56 -3.17
N GLN A 82 -1.82 -3.75 -3.83
CA GLN A 82 -1.68 -3.47 -5.24
C GLN A 82 -1.96 -2.01 -5.53
N LEU A 83 -1.08 -1.41 -6.34
CA LEU A 83 -1.28 -0.05 -6.84
C LEU A 83 -1.98 -0.10 -8.19
N ARG A 84 -2.97 0.78 -8.38
CA ARG A 84 -3.57 1.08 -9.68
C ARG A 84 -3.58 2.59 -9.84
N ALA A 85 -3.34 3.04 -11.06
CA ALA A 85 -3.32 4.48 -11.33
C ALA A 85 -3.88 4.76 -12.72
N LYS A 86 -4.43 5.97 -12.87
CA LYS A 86 -4.83 6.51 -14.16
C LYS A 86 -4.03 7.79 -14.37
N THR A 87 -3.18 7.79 -15.40
CA THR A 87 -2.29 8.93 -15.68
C THR A 87 -3.06 10.11 -16.28
N ALA A 88 -2.39 11.25 -16.40
CA ALA A 88 -2.97 12.44 -17.04
C ALA A 88 -3.37 12.16 -18.49
N ASP A 89 -2.67 11.24 -19.16
CA ASP A 89 -2.96 10.82 -20.54
C ASP A 89 -4.01 9.69 -20.62
N GLU A 90 -4.71 9.42 -19.51
CA GLU A 90 -5.74 8.39 -19.42
C GLU A 90 -5.22 6.96 -19.58
N GLU A 91 -3.92 6.74 -19.38
CA GLU A 91 -3.35 5.40 -19.35
C GLU A 91 -3.59 4.76 -18.00
N CYS A 92 -4.09 3.52 -17.98
CA CYS A 92 -4.33 2.77 -16.75
C CYS A 92 -3.13 1.87 -16.45
N ILE A 93 -2.59 2.01 -15.25
CA ILE A 93 -1.44 1.24 -14.77
C ILE A 93 -1.90 0.34 -13.65
N VAL A 94 -1.50 -0.93 -13.69
CA VAL A 94 -1.77 -1.91 -12.63
C VAL A 94 -0.44 -2.54 -12.24
N GLN A 95 -0.16 -2.55 -10.94
CA GLN A 95 1.05 -3.17 -10.42
C GLN A 95 1.03 -4.68 -10.62
N GLU A 96 2.11 -5.22 -11.16
CA GLU A 96 2.33 -6.66 -11.28
C GLU A 96 3.80 -6.98 -10.96
N PRO A 97 4.07 -8.02 -10.14
CA PRO A 97 3.10 -8.82 -9.37
C PRO A 97 2.53 -8.05 -8.19
N ILE A 98 1.44 -8.57 -7.63
CA ILE A 98 0.84 -8.04 -6.40
C ILE A 98 1.85 -8.24 -5.26
N THR A 99 2.00 -7.23 -4.41
CA THR A 99 2.89 -7.30 -3.26
C THR A 99 2.24 -8.08 -2.12
N GLU A 100 2.95 -9.09 -1.60
CA GLU A 100 2.49 -9.84 -0.44
C GLU A 100 3.11 -9.29 0.83
N ILE A 101 2.31 -9.21 1.89
CA ILE A 101 2.70 -8.64 3.18
C ILE A 101 2.39 -9.65 4.27
N LYS A 102 3.37 -9.93 5.13
CA LYS A 102 3.16 -10.79 6.29
C LYS A 102 2.63 -9.95 7.46
N ILE A 103 1.47 -10.31 7.97
CA ILE A 103 0.85 -9.62 9.10
C ILE A 103 1.17 -10.38 10.38
N LEU A 104 1.80 -9.69 11.33
CA LEU A 104 2.23 -10.25 12.60
C LEU A 104 1.21 -9.95 13.69
N GLU A 105 0.94 -10.96 14.51
CA GLU A 105 0.01 -10.82 15.64
C GLU A 105 0.65 -10.01 16.77
N ILE A 106 -0.19 -9.44 17.63
CA ILE A 106 0.21 -8.70 18.82
C ILE A 106 -0.42 -9.33 20.06
N LEU A 107 0.23 -9.14 21.23
CA LEU A 107 -0.25 -9.76 22.48
C LEU A 107 -1.46 -9.03 23.03
N LYS A 108 -1.51 -7.71 22.91
CA LYS A 108 -2.65 -6.92 23.37
C LYS A 108 -3.33 -6.28 22.16
N ASP A 109 -4.57 -6.68 21.92
CA ASP A 109 -5.35 -6.11 20.82
C ASP A 109 -5.88 -4.72 21.19
N GLY A 110 -6.11 -3.92 20.17
CA GLY A 110 -6.63 -2.57 20.29
C GLY A 110 -5.58 -1.49 20.11
N ALA A 111 -6.05 -0.26 19.93
CA ALA A 111 -5.18 0.89 19.72
C ALA A 111 -4.55 1.37 21.02
N ILE A 112 -3.35 1.92 20.93
CA ILE A 112 -2.69 2.57 22.06
C ILE A 112 -3.27 3.98 22.18
N GLU A 113 -3.77 4.30 23.36
CA GLU A 113 -4.33 5.63 23.65
C GLU A 113 -3.43 6.47 24.51
#